data_5604510beeba0eb1b3ad1d593030b021
#
_entry.id   5604510beeba0eb1b3ad1d593030b021
#
_cell.length_a   1.000
_cell.length_b   1.000
_cell.length_c   1.000
_cell.angle_alpha   90.00
_cell.angle_beta   90.00
_cell.angle_gamma   90.00
#
_symmetry.space_group_name_H-M   'P 1'
#
loop_
_entity.id
_entity.type
_entity.pdbx_description
1 polymer ?
#
loop_
_entity_poly.entity_id
_entity_poly.type
_entity_poly.pdbx_seq_one_letter_code
_entity_poly.pdbx_strand_id
1 'polypeptide(L)'
;MKKILLISPAYRTKLLENVRVLALPPLNLLMLAAYTPSDFVVDIVDEAFEDINYDCGADLVGITCMTPLAPRAYAIATEFRKRGTAVVLGGIHASMLPEEAANYADAVVVGEGEEIWPQVLNDFAVGRLAKRYSAVGWPDLAELRVPRRELLRNKYFVQTVQTSRGCPHNCRFCSVTRFNGGQYRMRNLDNVIAEIAAIPDKRLFIIDDNIIGAGERCINRAFDFFARLADLGKEWGGQTCLNIVEYDGLLAAAAKSGAKAFLIGFESLQEASLAHYNKKMNLRPTTRNFKESIRKIQDHGIAIIGGFIFGADEDNLDVFRTTLDFIVDSGIDAVQLSIATPMPGTALYQELSEQRRLLLTDYPGDWEAYNIFEPVFQPAQFSPGALYTGLIDAYREVASFRRSLPRGLKTFLCTKSLFSTGISFFWNYDSYKSIKTLTKPRFSS
;
A
#
# COMPACT_ATOMS: atom_id res chain seq x y z
N MET A 1 19.84 -6.37 29.08
CA MET A 1 19.50 -5.72 27.78
C MET A 1 18.02 -5.39 27.84
N LYS A 2 17.65 -4.18 27.42
CA LYS A 2 16.23 -3.77 27.33
C LYS A 2 15.58 -4.45 26.13
N LYS A 3 14.30 -4.85 26.28
CA LYS A 3 13.53 -5.53 25.26
C LYS A 3 12.58 -4.56 24.54
N ILE A 4 12.65 -4.52 23.23
CA ILE A 4 11.77 -3.75 22.35
C ILE A 4 10.84 -4.70 21.62
N LEU A 5 9.55 -4.39 21.63
CA LEU A 5 8.55 -5.06 20.81
C LEU A 5 8.07 -4.11 19.72
N LEU A 6 8.22 -4.51 18.45
CA LEU A 6 7.67 -3.79 17.31
C LEU A 6 6.40 -4.48 16.82
N ILE A 7 5.31 -3.73 16.63
CA ILE A 7 4.00 -4.30 16.32
C ILE A 7 3.47 -3.72 15.01
N SER A 8 3.05 -4.62 14.12
CA SER A 8 2.21 -4.32 12.96
C SER A 8 0.76 -4.69 13.30
N PRO A 9 -0.12 -3.71 13.56
CA PRO A 9 -1.52 -3.98 13.82
C PRO A 9 -2.21 -4.57 12.59
N ALA A 10 -3.23 -5.39 12.81
CA ALA A 10 -4.06 -5.95 11.74
C ALA A 10 -5.54 -5.64 11.95
N TYR A 11 -6.30 -5.71 10.87
CA TYR A 11 -7.73 -5.65 10.93
C TYR A 11 -8.30 -6.88 11.63
N ARG A 12 -9.17 -6.64 12.62
CA ARG A 12 -9.93 -7.70 13.31
C ARG A 12 -11.37 -7.84 12.78
N THR A 13 -11.74 -7.13 11.73
CA THR A 13 -13.06 -7.28 11.11
C THR A 13 -13.09 -8.53 10.23
N LYS A 14 -14.23 -9.24 10.23
CA LYS A 14 -14.44 -10.43 9.38
C LYS A 14 -14.15 -10.19 7.91
N LEU A 15 -14.24 -8.94 7.45
CA LEU A 15 -13.99 -8.53 6.09
C LEU A 15 -12.54 -8.77 5.64
N LEU A 16 -11.58 -8.61 6.54
CA LEU A 16 -10.16 -8.60 6.22
C LEU A 16 -9.37 -9.73 6.90
N GLU A 17 -10.01 -10.55 7.77
CA GLU A 17 -9.39 -11.75 8.37
C GLU A 17 -8.94 -12.78 7.32
N ASN A 18 -9.47 -12.72 6.10
CA ASN A 18 -9.15 -13.63 5.02
C ASN A 18 -8.00 -13.18 4.12
N VAL A 19 -7.45 -11.99 4.33
CA VAL A 19 -6.37 -11.40 3.51
C VAL A 19 -4.98 -11.96 3.85
N ARG A 20 -4.88 -12.95 4.75
CA ARG A 20 -3.59 -13.55 5.17
C ARG A 20 -2.72 -14.05 4.01
N VAL A 21 -3.34 -14.51 2.91
CA VAL A 21 -2.61 -14.98 1.72
C VAL A 21 -1.89 -13.82 1.00
N LEU A 22 -2.40 -12.60 1.13
CA LEU A 22 -1.81 -11.39 0.55
C LEU A 22 -1.08 -10.52 1.61
N ALA A 23 -0.94 -11.00 2.85
CA ALA A 23 -0.17 -10.28 3.86
C ALA A 23 1.29 -10.14 3.41
N LEU A 24 1.79 -8.93 3.50
CA LEU A 24 3.17 -8.60 3.15
C LEU A 24 4.02 -8.51 4.43
N PRO A 25 5.28 -8.99 4.40
CA PRO A 25 6.20 -8.77 5.51
C PRO A 25 6.26 -7.29 5.90
N PRO A 26 6.22 -6.93 7.20
CA PRO A 26 6.26 -5.55 7.66
C PRO A 26 7.67 -4.95 7.51
N LEU A 27 8.08 -4.62 6.27
CA LEU A 27 9.43 -4.17 5.93
C LEU A 27 9.85 -2.93 6.74
N ASN A 28 8.93 -2.03 7.04
CA ASN A 28 9.17 -0.86 7.87
C ASN A 28 9.65 -1.22 9.28
N LEU A 29 9.08 -2.26 9.90
CA LEU A 29 9.52 -2.72 11.23
C LEU A 29 10.86 -3.46 11.16
N LEU A 30 11.11 -4.23 10.09
CA LEU A 30 12.40 -4.86 9.85
C LEU A 30 13.52 -3.84 9.63
N MET A 31 13.20 -2.73 8.94
CA MET A 31 14.10 -1.59 8.79
C MET A 31 14.37 -0.94 10.14
N LEU A 32 13.35 -0.64 10.91
CA LEU A 32 13.49 -0.02 12.23
C LEU A 32 14.36 -0.90 13.17
N ALA A 33 14.16 -2.22 13.11
CA ALA A 33 15.00 -3.18 13.83
C ALA A 33 16.47 -3.12 13.41
N ALA A 34 16.77 -2.84 12.12
CA ALA A 34 18.13 -2.69 11.64
C ALA A 34 18.83 -1.43 12.19
N TYR A 35 18.06 -0.42 12.57
CA TYR A 35 18.57 0.80 13.19
C TYR A 35 18.54 0.74 14.73
N THR A 36 18.10 -0.35 15.30
CA THR A 36 18.13 -0.57 16.75
C THR A 36 19.55 -0.96 17.21
N PRO A 37 20.13 -0.23 18.19
CA PRO A 37 21.44 -0.55 18.73
C PRO A 37 21.51 -1.96 19.33
N SER A 38 22.73 -2.53 19.38
CA SER A 38 22.94 -3.94 19.79
C SER A 38 22.75 -4.20 21.28
N ASP A 39 22.63 -3.19 22.11
CA ASP A 39 22.31 -3.26 23.54
C ASP A 39 20.81 -3.46 23.82
N PHE A 40 19.98 -3.47 22.76
CA PHE A 40 18.57 -3.81 22.82
C PHE A 40 18.28 -5.16 22.15
N VAL A 41 17.34 -5.91 22.72
CA VAL A 41 16.75 -7.10 22.08
C VAL A 41 15.47 -6.68 21.38
N VAL A 42 15.33 -6.99 20.09
CA VAL A 42 14.14 -6.65 19.30
C VAL A 42 13.33 -7.88 18.99
N ASP A 43 12.04 -7.75 19.19
CA ASP A 43 11.02 -8.71 18.80
C ASP A 43 9.99 -8.05 17.88
N ILE A 44 9.43 -8.78 16.91
CA ILE A 44 8.43 -8.26 15.97
C ILE A 44 7.19 -9.15 16.03
N VAL A 45 6.03 -8.51 16.18
CA VAL A 45 4.71 -9.15 16.09
C VAL A 45 3.95 -8.58 14.91
N ASP A 46 3.59 -9.44 13.97
CA ASP A 46 2.60 -9.14 12.92
C ASP A 46 1.25 -9.72 13.36
N GLU A 47 0.33 -8.83 13.77
CA GLU A 47 -0.99 -9.21 14.27
C GLU A 47 -1.85 -9.94 13.21
N ALA A 48 -1.48 -9.88 11.92
CA ALA A 48 -2.14 -10.67 10.89
C ALA A 48 -1.92 -12.17 11.08
N PHE A 49 -0.86 -12.59 11.76
CA PHE A 49 -0.49 -14.00 11.93
C PHE A 49 -0.56 -14.48 13.38
N GLU A 50 -0.31 -13.61 14.36
CA GLU A 50 -0.18 -13.99 15.76
C GLU A 50 -0.86 -12.98 16.69
N ASP A 51 -1.33 -13.46 17.84
CA ASP A 51 -1.91 -12.61 18.88
C ASP A 51 -0.82 -11.85 19.66
N ILE A 52 -1.15 -10.63 20.09
CA ILE A 52 -0.26 -9.81 20.88
C ILE A 52 -0.26 -10.32 22.34
N ASN A 53 0.90 -10.72 22.82
CA ASN A 53 1.10 -11.00 24.25
C ASN A 53 1.44 -9.69 24.98
N TYR A 54 0.48 -9.14 25.72
CA TYR A 54 0.66 -7.92 26.48
C TYR A 54 1.56 -8.07 27.71
N ASP A 55 1.80 -9.29 28.18
CA ASP A 55 2.66 -9.62 29.31
C ASP A 55 4.03 -10.15 28.86
N CYS A 56 4.50 -9.76 27.69
CA CYS A 56 5.74 -10.23 27.08
C CYS A 56 7.02 -9.70 27.73
N GLY A 57 6.93 -8.79 28.71
CA GLY A 57 8.08 -8.19 29.38
C GLY A 57 8.86 -7.22 28.47
N ALA A 58 8.21 -6.58 27.51
CA ALA A 58 8.82 -5.51 26.73
C ALA A 58 9.00 -4.24 27.58
N ASP A 59 10.18 -3.62 27.49
CA ASP A 59 10.46 -2.33 28.13
C ASP A 59 9.92 -1.15 27.31
N LEU A 60 9.89 -1.30 25.97
CA LEU A 60 9.37 -0.32 25.02
C LEU A 60 8.62 -1.04 23.91
N VAL A 61 7.49 -0.46 23.49
CA VAL A 61 6.69 -0.93 22.36
C VAL A 61 6.65 0.11 21.26
N GLY A 62 7.04 -0.25 20.04
CA GLY A 62 6.89 0.55 18.84
C GLY A 62 5.75 0.03 17.97
N ILE A 63 4.79 0.87 17.59
CA ILE A 63 3.63 0.46 16.79
C ILE A 63 3.58 1.28 15.52
N THR A 64 3.51 0.60 14.36
CA THR A 64 3.26 1.28 13.09
C THR A 64 1.77 1.57 12.92
N CYS A 65 1.41 2.75 12.40
CA CYS A 65 0.02 3.18 12.33
C CYS A 65 -0.35 3.68 10.93
N MET A 66 -1.26 2.95 10.27
CA MET A 66 -1.97 3.37 9.06
C MET A 66 -3.35 3.89 9.45
N THR A 67 -3.93 4.81 8.66
CA THR A 67 -5.18 5.48 9.03
C THR A 67 -6.30 4.51 9.40
N PRO A 68 -6.66 3.50 8.60
CA PRO A 68 -7.77 2.63 8.97
C PRO A 68 -7.42 1.67 10.13
N LEU A 69 -6.15 1.57 10.51
CA LEU A 69 -5.67 0.78 11.65
C LEU A 69 -5.40 1.64 12.89
N ALA A 70 -5.63 2.97 12.83
CA ALA A 70 -5.39 3.87 13.95
C ALA A 70 -6.18 3.49 15.22
N PRO A 71 -7.49 3.18 15.16
CA PRO A 71 -8.23 2.73 16.35
C PRO A 71 -7.61 1.48 16.99
N ARG A 72 -7.14 0.53 16.16
CA ARG A 72 -6.48 -0.68 16.67
C ARG A 72 -5.12 -0.37 17.28
N ALA A 73 -4.30 0.44 16.62
CA ALA A 73 -3.00 0.85 17.12
C ALA A 73 -3.13 1.57 18.48
N TYR A 74 -4.11 2.45 18.62
CA TYR A 74 -4.41 3.18 19.87
C TYR A 74 -4.91 2.25 20.99
N ALA A 75 -5.73 1.27 20.65
CA ALA A 75 -6.15 0.26 21.63
C ALA A 75 -4.98 -0.58 22.14
N ILE A 76 -4.08 -1.01 21.24
CA ILE A 76 -2.85 -1.73 21.61
C ILE A 76 -1.96 -0.85 22.49
N ALA A 77 -1.73 0.40 22.08
CA ALA A 77 -0.93 1.36 22.83
C ALA A 77 -1.48 1.60 24.24
N THR A 78 -2.78 1.81 24.36
CA THR A 78 -3.48 2.01 25.64
C THR A 78 -3.29 0.81 26.57
N GLU A 79 -3.35 -0.40 26.03
CA GLU A 79 -3.25 -1.62 26.82
C GLU A 79 -1.84 -1.85 27.37
N PHE A 80 -0.79 -1.55 26.58
CA PHE A 80 0.60 -1.59 27.09
C PHE A 80 0.88 -0.48 28.11
N ARG A 81 0.40 0.74 27.88
CA ARG A 81 0.56 1.86 28.83
C ARG A 81 -0.13 1.60 30.17
N LYS A 82 -1.29 0.94 30.19
CA LYS A 82 -1.95 0.50 31.45
C LYS A 82 -1.07 -0.45 32.27
N ARG A 83 -0.19 -1.20 31.62
CA ARG A 83 0.80 -2.09 32.25
C ARG A 83 2.12 -1.43 32.57
N GLY A 84 2.23 -0.11 32.36
CA GLY A 84 3.44 0.66 32.63
C GLY A 84 4.53 0.53 31.58
N THR A 85 4.23 -0.11 30.42
CA THR A 85 5.17 -0.20 29.30
C THR A 85 5.12 1.07 28.45
N ALA A 86 6.27 1.67 28.17
CA ALA A 86 6.37 2.84 27.31
C ALA A 86 6.00 2.50 25.86
N VAL A 87 5.26 3.40 25.20
CA VAL A 87 4.78 3.19 23.83
C VAL A 87 5.19 4.33 22.90
N VAL A 88 5.71 3.98 21.74
CA VAL A 88 6.02 4.88 20.62
C VAL A 88 5.12 4.56 19.44
N LEU A 89 4.40 5.57 18.93
CA LEU A 89 3.63 5.46 17.69
C LEU A 89 4.40 6.10 16.53
N GLY A 90 4.38 5.43 15.38
CA GLY A 90 4.96 5.94 14.13
C GLY A 90 4.13 5.50 12.92
N GLY A 91 4.64 5.77 11.72
CA GLY A 91 3.97 5.46 10.47
C GLY A 91 3.16 6.63 9.93
N ILE A 92 2.47 6.38 8.82
CA ILE A 92 1.87 7.47 8.03
C ILE A 92 0.75 8.21 8.78
N HIS A 93 -0.11 7.51 9.50
CA HIS A 93 -1.20 8.16 10.24
C HIS A 93 -0.67 9.03 11.37
N ALA A 94 0.23 8.48 12.20
CA ALA A 94 0.85 9.22 13.29
C ALA A 94 1.67 10.44 12.78
N SER A 95 2.21 10.36 11.56
CA SER A 95 2.89 11.48 10.92
C SER A 95 1.94 12.56 10.40
N MET A 96 0.74 12.20 9.96
CA MET A 96 -0.27 13.15 9.48
C MET A 96 -1.06 13.80 10.63
N LEU A 97 -1.27 13.08 11.72
CA LEU A 97 -2.06 13.50 12.88
C LEU A 97 -1.29 13.27 14.20
N PRO A 98 -0.11 13.91 14.37
CA PRO A 98 0.76 13.65 15.52
C PRO A 98 0.14 14.09 16.85
N GLU A 99 -0.68 15.13 16.88
CA GLU A 99 -1.36 15.63 18.07
C GLU A 99 -2.43 14.61 18.55
N GLU A 100 -3.14 13.96 17.62
CA GLU A 100 -4.08 12.89 17.96
C GLU A 100 -3.33 11.67 18.50
N ALA A 101 -2.29 11.21 17.79
CA ALA A 101 -1.48 10.07 18.18
C ALA A 101 -0.81 10.25 19.55
N ALA A 102 -0.41 11.47 19.92
CA ALA A 102 0.21 11.80 21.20
C ALA A 102 -0.70 11.58 22.41
N ASN A 103 -2.02 11.53 22.22
CA ASN A 103 -2.97 11.20 23.30
C ASN A 103 -2.86 9.72 23.71
N TYR A 104 -2.40 8.85 22.81
CA TYR A 104 -2.38 7.39 22.99
C TYR A 104 -0.97 6.83 23.25
N ALA A 105 0.09 7.62 23.05
CA ALA A 105 1.48 7.17 23.20
C ALA A 105 2.30 8.04 24.15
N ASP A 106 3.45 7.52 24.56
CA ASP A 106 4.43 8.28 25.34
C ASP A 106 5.31 9.13 24.43
N ALA A 107 5.52 8.66 23.19
CA ALA A 107 6.18 9.42 22.14
C ALA A 107 5.57 9.14 20.76
N VAL A 108 5.66 10.12 19.85
CA VAL A 108 5.25 10.02 18.45
C VAL A 108 6.44 10.32 17.56
N VAL A 109 6.70 9.44 16.59
CA VAL A 109 7.70 9.63 15.53
C VAL A 109 6.98 10.11 14.26
N VAL A 110 7.37 11.28 13.79
CA VAL A 110 6.80 11.96 12.61
C VAL A 110 7.79 11.87 11.44
N GLY A 111 7.35 11.34 10.31
CA GLY A 111 8.18 11.11 9.13
C GLY A 111 8.83 9.73 9.11
N GLU A 112 9.92 9.60 8.37
CA GLU A 112 10.68 8.35 8.26
C GLU A 112 11.49 8.10 9.53
N GLY A 113 11.39 6.89 10.07
CA GLY A 113 11.89 6.59 11.41
C GLY A 113 13.37 6.24 11.50
N GLU A 114 14.03 5.91 10.40
CA GLU A 114 15.35 5.28 10.41
C GLU A 114 16.41 6.09 11.17
N GLU A 115 16.53 7.37 10.88
CA GLU A 115 17.52 8.23 11.51
C GLU A 115 17.10 8.70 12.91
N ILE A 116 15.81 8.72 13.19
CA ILE A 116 15.24 9.18 14.47
C ILE A 116 15.24 8.05 15.51
N TRP A 117 15.03 6.82 15.09
CA TRP A 117 14.84 5.70 16.01
C TRP A 117 15.98 5.49 17.01
N PRO A 118 17.27 5.59 16.63
CA PRO A 118 18.36 5.53 17.60
C PRO A 118 18.29 6.62 18.67
N GLN A 119 17.86 7.85 18.33
CA GLN A 119 17.66 8.93 19.29
C GLN A 119 16.52 8.61 20.26
N VAL A 120 15.37 8.12 19.76
CA VAL A 120 14.24 7.67 20.60
C VAL A 120 14.71 6.65 21.62
N LEU A 121 15.51 5.66 21.20
CA LEU A 121 16.02 4.61 22.07
C LEU A 121 17.02 5.11 23.10
N ASN A 122 17.91 6.04 22.73
CA ASN A 122 18.85 6.66 23.64
C ASN A 122 18.12 7.47 24.73
N ASP A 123 17.12 8.27 24.33
CA ASP A 123 16.33 9.06 25.27
C ASP A 123 15.49 8.16 26.19
N PHE A 124 14.93 7.08 25.63
CA PHE A 124 14.25 6.05 26.43
C PHE A 124 15.17 5.39 27.44
N ALA A 125 16.41 5.04 27.04
CA ALA A 125 17.37 4.36 27.90
C ALA A 125 17.71 5.17 29.16
N VAL A 126 17.71 6.50 29.04
CA VAL A 126 18.03 7.45 30.14
C VAL A 126 16.77 8.07 30.77
N GLY A 127 15.56 7.58 30.44
CA GLY A 127 14.31 8.05 31.05
C GLY A 127 13.88 9.47 30.60
N ARG A 128 14.31 9.93 29.44
CA ARG A 128 14.02 11.28 28.90
C ARG A 128 13.29 11.26 27.59
N LEU A 129 12.39 10.28 27.39
CA LEU A 129 11.60 10.15 26.17
C LEU A 129 10.80 11.43 25.90
N ALA A 130 11.05 12.07 24.75
CA ALA A 130 10.31 13.24 24.32
C ALA A 130 8.94 12.85 23.76
N LYS A 131 7.94 13.75 23.91
CA LYS A 131 6.59 13.49 23.39
C LYS A 131 6.52 13.39 21.86
N ARG A 132 7.44 14.04 21.16
CA ARG A 132 7.48 14.08 19.71
C ARG A 132 8.92 14.08 19.19
N TYR A 133 9.16 13.26 18.19
CA TYR A 133 10.37 13.22 17.40
C TYR A 133 9.99 13.45 15.92
N SER A 134 10.64 14.38 15.26
CA SER A 134 10.33 14.73 13.87
C SER A 134 11.59 14.64 13.02
N ALA A 135 11.48 13.94 11.88
CA ALA A 135 12.54 13.91 10.90
C ALA A 135 12.81 15.31 10.35
N VAL A 136 14.08 15.66 10.18
CA VAL A 136 14.50 16.87 9.48
C VAL A 136 14.77 16.48 8.02
N GLY A 137 13.75 16.67 7.17
CA GLY A 137 13.83 16.25 5.78
C GLY A 137 13.57 14.76 5.58
N TRP A 138 14.21 14.18 4.58
CA TRP A 138 14.11 12.76 4.24
C TRP A 138 15.50 12.13 4.24
N PRO A 139 15.67 10.92 4.81
CA PRO A 139 16.97 10.24 4.86
C PRO A 139 17.52 9.98 3.46
N ASP A 140 18.85 9.93 3.35
CA ASP A 140 19.50 9.45 2.13
C ASP A 140 19.29 7.93 2.01
N LEU A 141 18.59 7.53 0.96
CA LEU A 141 18.29 6.11 0.73
C LEU A 141 19.51 5.29 0.30
N ALA A 142 20.61 5.94 -0.12
CA ALA A 142 21.85 5.25 -0.47
C ALA A 142 22.46 4.52 0.73
N GLU A 143 22.29 5.08 1.93
CA GLU A 143 22.87 4.59 3.19
C GLU A 143 21.92 3.71 4.03
N LEU A 144 20.77 3.30 3.45
CA LEU A 144 19.83 2.44 4.17
C LEU A 144 20.45 1.10 4.53
N ARG A 145 20.29 0.70 5.78
CA ARG A 145 20.71 -0.61 6.29
C ARG A 145 19.89 -1.75 5.68
N VAL A 146 20.43 -2.95 5.72
CA VAL A 146 19.70 -4.16 5.31
C VAL A 146 18.64 -4.49 6.37
N PRO A 147 17.37 -4.74 5.97
CA PRO A 147 16.30 -5.11 6.90
C PRO A 147 16.62 -6.41 7.63
N ARG A 148 16.31 -6.48 8.92
CA ARG A 148 16.54 -7.66 9.78
C ARG A 148 15.51 -8.76 9.55
N ARG A 149 15.57 -9.41 8.39
CA ARG A 149 14.60 -10.44 7.95
C ARG A 149 14.60 -11.69 8.81
N GLU A 150 15.68 -11.96 9.53
CA GLU A 150 15.79 -13.07 10.48
C GLU A 150 14.83 -12.96 11.68
N LEU A 151 14.26 -11.76 11.92
CA LEU A 151 13.23 -11.54 12.94
C LEU A 151 11.83 -11.96 12.49
N LEU A 152 11.62 -12.28 11.21
CA LEU A 152 10.35 -12.80 10.72
C LEU A 152 10.12 -14.23 11.18
N ARG A 153 9.09 -14.45 11.98
CA ARG A 153 8.70 -15.80 12.46
C ARG A 153 7.72 -16.49 11.53
N ASN A 154 6.93 -15.69 10.82
CA ASN A 154 5.84 -16.16 9.98
C ASN A 154 6.31 -16.39 8.54
N LYS A 155 5.66 -17.36 7.86
CA LYS A 155 5.89 -17.60 6.44
C LYS A 155 4.96 -16.73 5.59
N TYR A 156 5.55 -15.88 4.78
CA TYR A 156 4.84 -15.07 3.80
C TYR A 156 4.92 -15.71 2.42
N PHE A 157 3.91 -15.44 1.60
CA PHE A 157 3.86 -15.95 0.23
C PHE A 157 4.90 -15.29 -0.68
N VAL A 158 5.24 -14.05 -0.38
CA VAL A 158 6.27 -13.24 -1.05
C VAL A 158 7.14 -12.53 -0.01
N GLN A 159 8.38 -12.21 -0.36
CA GLN A 159 9.20 -11.29 0.42
C GLN A 159 9.08 -9.87 -0.15
N THR A 160 9.15 -8.87 0.73
CA THR A 160 9.08 -7.46 0.32
C THR A 160 10.48 -6.86 0.15
N VAL A 161 10.64 -6.05 -0.88
CA VAL A 161 11.85 -5.25 -1.13
C VAL A 161 11.42 -3.84 -1.51
N GLN A 162 12.16 -2.84 -1.06
CA GLN A 162 11.97 -1.46 -1.47
C GLN A 162 13.22 -0.96 -2.19
N THR A 163 13.06 -0.42 -3.40
CA THR A 163 14.17 0.10 -4.21
C THR A 163 14.16 1.62 -4.31
N SER A 164 12.98 2.22 -4.05
CA SER A 164 12.77 3.67 -4.07
C SER A 164 11.63 4.05 -3.11
N ARG A 165 11.54 5.32 -2.76
CA ARG A 165 10.45 5.91 -1.98
C ARG A 165 9.88 7.12 -2.68
N GLY A 166 8.55 7.23 -2.59
CA GLY A 166 7.79 8.33 -3.14
C GLY A 166 7.45 8.16 -4.61
N CYS A 167 6.68 9.11 -5.11
CA CYS A 167 6.19 9.11 -6.47
C CYS A 167 6.25 10.55 -7.01
N PRO A 168 6.71 10.77 -8.26
CA PRO A 168 6.82 12.11 -8.82
C PRO A 168 5.47 12.71 -9.23
N HIS A 169 4.39 11.93 -9.12
CA HIS A 169 3.04 12.38 -9.44
C HIS A 169 2.36 12.94 -8.19
N ASN A 170 1.59 14.02 -8.38
CA ASN A 170 0.91 14.73 -7.30
C ASN A 170 -0.61 14.47 -7.36
N CYS A 171 -1.02 13.21 -7.23
CA CYS A 171 -2.44 12.84 -7.20
C CYS A 171 -3.11 13.33 -5.91
N ARG A 172 -4.29 13.98 -6.03
CA ARG A 172 -4.96 14.67 -4.92
C ARG A 172 -5.42 13.75 -3.78
N PHE A 173 -5.72 12.49 -4.09
CA PHE A 173 -6.15 11.46 -3.13
C PHE A 173 -4.97 10.75 -2.45
N CYS A 174 -3.74 10.88 -2.98
CA CYS A 174 -2.63 10.02 -2.61
C CYS A 174 -1.84 10.55 -1.41
N SER A 175 -1.79 9.76 -0.34
CA SER A 175 -1.01 10.07 0.86
C SER A 175 0.50 10.00 0.66
N VAL A 176 0.97 9.22 -0.33
CA VAL A 176 2.39 9.06 -0.67
C VAL A 176 3.04 10.40 -0.97
N THR A 177 2.39 11.24 -1.79
CA THR A 177 2.90 12.57 -2.14
C THR A 177 3.11 13.41 -0.88
N ARG A 178 2.16 13.38 0.04
CA ARG A 178 2.22 14.18 1.26
C ARG A 178 3.29 13.66 2.21
N PHE A 179 3.40 12.32 2.36
CA PHE A 179 4.36 11.69 3.24
C PHE A 179 5.79 11.81 2.73
N ASN A 180 6.01 11.66 1.43
CA ASN A 180 7.34 11.71 0.80
C ASN A 180 7.70 13.07 0.17
N GLY A 181 6.90 14.13 0.42
CA GLY A 181 7.16 15.48 -0.08
C GLY A 181 7.15 15.63 -1.61
N GLY A 182 6.43 14.76 -2.34
CA GLY A 182 6.38 14.78 -3.81
C GLY A 182 7.71 14.42 -4.50
N GLN A 183 8.66 13.86 -3.75
CA GLN A 183 9.97 13.46 -4.26
C GLN A 183 9.96 11.98 -4.65
N TYR A 184 10.83 11.63 -5.60
CA TYR A 184 11.18 10.25 -5.93
C TYR A 184 12.65 10.02 -5.58
N ARG A 185 12.90 9.26 -4.53
CA ARG A 185 14.24 8.99 -3.98
C ARG A 185 14.59 7.53 -4.21
N MET A 186 15.81 7.27 -4.59
CA MET A 186 16.28 5.95 -5.04
C MET A 186 17.37 5.43 -4.13
N ARG A 187 17.29 4.15 -3.78
CA ARG A 187 18.37 3.42 -3.10
C ARG A 187 19.54 3.15 -4.09
N ASN A 188 20.72 2.97 -3.54
CA ASN A 188 21.85 2.46 -4.31
C ASN A 188 21.54 1.07 -4.86
N LEU A 189 21.73 0.86 -6.18
CA LEU A 189 21.38 -0.41 -6.83
C LEU A 189 22.26 -1.57 -6.36
N ASP A 190 23.55 -1.34 -6.07
CA ASP A 190 24.42 -2.41 -5.58
C ASP A 190 23.88 -2.98 -4.26
N ASN A 191 23.46 -2.11 -3.34
CA ASN A 191 22.87 -2.50 -2.07
C ASN A 191 21.53 -3.23 -2.26
N VAL A 192 20.69 -2.75 -3.20
CA VAL A 192 19.40 -3.39 -3.51
C VAL A 192 19.60 -4.79 -4.09
N ILE A 193 20.50 -4.95 -5.04
CA ILE A 193 20.79 -6.24 -5.69
C ILE A 193 21.42 -7.21 -4.70
N ALA A 194 22.34 -6.74 -3.85
CA ALA A 194 22.92 -7.57 -2.78
C ALA A 194 21.86 -8.04 -1.77
N GLU A 195 20.93 -7.14 -1.37
CA GLU A 195 19.80 -7.50 -0.51
C GLU A 195 18.91 -8.56 -1.17
N ILE A 196 18.54 -8.39 -2.44
CA ILE A 196 17.70 -9.35 -3.17
C ILE A 196 18.41 -10.70 -3.33
N ALA A 197 19.70 -10.70 -3.62
CA ALA A 197 20.48 -11.93 -3.75
C ALA A 197 20.55 -12.73 -2.43
N ALA A 198 20.57 -12.05 -1.29
CA ALA A 198 20.56 -12.66 0.03
C ALA A 198 19.19 -13.24 0.46
N ILE A 199 18.09 -12.87 -0.21
CA ILE A 199 16.76 -13.43 0.06
C ILE A 199 16.66 -14.82 -0.57
N PRO A 200 16.45 -15.91 0.22
CA PRO A 200 16.36 -17.26 -0.34
C PRO A 200 15.08 -17.47 -1.17
N ASP A 201 14.01 -16.79 -0.84
CA ASP A 201 12.73 -16.91 -1.50
C ASP A 201 12.81 -16.47 -2.98
N LYS A 202 12.13 -17.23 -3.85
CA LYS A 202 12.07 -16.92 -5.27
C LYS A 202 11.13 -15.75 -5.56
N ARG A 203 10.10 -15.55 -4.73
CA ARG A 203 9.00 -14.61 -4.99
C ARG A 203 9.18 -13.33 -4.19
N LEU A 204 9.13 -12.21 -4.91
CA LEU A 204 9.28 -10.88 -4.33
C LEU A 204 8.06 -10.00 -4.67
N PHE A 205 7.76 -9.09 -3.77
CA PHE A 205 6.92 -7.94 -4.05
C PHE A 205 7.73 -6.66 -3.82
N ILE A 206 7.94 -5.89 -4.88
CA ILE A 206 8.64 -4.60 -4.80
C ILE A 206 7.62 -3.56 -4.37
N ILE A 207 7.77 -3.08 -3.12
CA ILE A 207 6.79 -2.20 -2.46
C ILE A 207 7.01 -0.72 -2.76
N ASP A 208 7.74 -0.42 -3.83
CA ASP A 208 7.92 0.97 -4.29
C ASP A 208 6.56 1.58 -4.67
N ASP A 209 6.36 2.85 -4.37
CA ASP A 209 5.15 3.58 -4.79
C ASP A 209 5.03 3.72 -6.32
N ASN A 210 6.17 3.68 -7.00
CA ASN A 210 6.31 3.62 -8.46
C ASN A 210 7.70 3.13 -8.83
N ILE A 211 7.84 1.91 -9.33
CA ILE A 211 9.13 1.27 -9.59
C ILE A 211 9.99 2.04 -10.59
N ILE A 212 9.38 2.69 -11.60
CA ILE A 212 10.13 3.32 -12.68
C ILE A 212 10.33 4.85 -12.50
N GLY A 213 9.58 5.48 -11.58
CA GLY A 213 9.63 6.92 -11.41
C GLY A 213 9.22 7.71 -12.67
N ALA A 214 9.90 8.83 -12.91
CA ALA A 214 9.72 9.65 -14.11
C ALA A 214 11.01 10.38 -14.48
N GLY A 215 11.18 10.64 -15.78
CA GLY A 215 12.35 11.30 -16.34
C GLY A 215 13.51 10.32 -16.64
N GLU A 216 14.41 10.76 -17.51
CA GLU A 216 15.45 9.93 -18.11
C GLU A 216 16.33 9.21 -17.09
N ARG A 217 16.77 9.91 -16.03
CA ARG A 217 17.58 9.33 -14.96
C ARG A 217 16.89 8.15 -14.27
N CYS A 218 15.58 8.27 -14.00
CA CYS A 218 14.82 7.20 -13.35
C CYS A 218 14.63 6.00 -14.28
N ILE A 219 14.36 6.27 -15.56
CA ILE A 219 14.17 5.22 -16.58
C ILE A 219 15.47 4.46 -16.85
N ASN A 220 16.60 5.15 -16.98
CA ASN A 220 17.91 4.51 -17.13
C ASN A 220 18.24 3.63 -15.93
N ARG A 221 17.91 4.09 -14.70
CA ARG A 221 18.06 3.26 -13.50
C ARG A 221 17.12 2.04 -13.52
N ALA A 222 15.91 2.19 -14.03
CA ALA A 222 14.98 1.04 -14.13
C ALA A 222 15.52 -0.02 -15.09
N PHE A 223 16.11 0.38 -16.23
CA PHE A 223 16.80 -0.55 -17.14
C PHE A 223 17.96 -1.29 -16.46
N ASP A 224 18.84 -0.56 -15.74
CA ASP A 224 19.97 -1.16 -15.01
C ASP A 224 19.46 -2.12 -13.91
N PHE A 225 18.45 -1.71 -13.15
CA PHE A 225 17.82 -2.57 -12.13
C PHE A 225 17.27 -3.86 -12.73
N PHE A 226 16.49 -3.78 -13.81
CA PHE A 226 15.91 -4.96 -14.45
C PHE A 226 16.99 -5.87 -15.06
N ALA A 227 18.03 -5.28 -15.66
CA ALA A 227 19.15 -6.06 -16.20
C ALA A 227 19.85 -6.89 -15.12
N ARG A 228 20.18 -6.27 -13.98
CA ARG A 228 20.84 -6.96 -12.85
C ARG A 228 19.92 -7.96 -12.14
N LEU A 229 18.63 -7.64 -12.03
CA LEU A 229 17.65 -8.53 -11.40
C LEU A 229 17.43 -9.82 -12.20
N ALA A 230 17.60 -9.75 -13.54
CA ALA A 230 17.45 -10.91 -14.42
C ALA A 230 18.40 -12.06 -14.06
N ASP A 231 19.60 -11.76 -13.59
CA ASP A 231 20.63 -12.75 -13.25
C ASP A 231 20.32 -13.47 -11.92
N LEU A 232 19.40 -12.95 -11.11
CA LEU A 232 19.03 -13.52 -9.80
C LEU A 232 17.89 -14.55 -9.89
N GLY A 233 17.27 -14.73 -11.05
CA GLY A 233 16.22 -15.73 -11.28
C GLY A 233 14.97 -15.57 -10.38
N LYS A 234 14.70 -14.36 -9.89
CA LYS A 234 13.54 -14.06 -9.05
C LYS A 234 12.28 -13.92 -9.89
N GLU A 235 11.13 -14.20 -9.28
CA GLU A 235 9.81 -13.85 -9.80
C GLU A 235 9.25 -12.70 -8.95
N TRP A 236 8.81 -11.63 -9.58
CA TRP A 236 8.41 -10.47 -8.81
C TRP A 236 7.17 -9.76 -9.35
N GLY A 237 6.47 -9.09 -8.46
CA GLY A 237 5.42 -8.13 -8.77
C GLY A 237 5.72 -6.80 -8.09
N GLY A 238 5.02 -5.74 -8.51
CA GLY A 238 5.18 -4.44 -7.89
C GLY A 238 4.23 -3.40 -8.49
N GLN A 239 4.33 -2.16 -8.00
CA GLN A 239 3.47 -1.07 -8.41
C GLN A 239 4.19 -0.16 -9.41
N THR A 240 3.52 0.17 -10.52
CA THR A 240 4.03 1.09 -11.53
C THR A 240 2.90 1.96 -12.11
N CYS A 241 3.28 2.97 -12.88
CA CYS A 241 2.34 3.79 -13.64
C CYS A 241 2.32 3.37 -15.12
N LEU A 242 1.27 3.79 -15.84
CA LEU A 242 1.09 3.47 -17.26
C LEU A 242 2.24 3.96 -18.16
N ASN A 243 3.04 4.92 -17.71
CA ASN A 243 4.19 5.40 -18.50
C ASN A 243 5.25 4.33 -18.79
N ILE A 244 5.18 3.17 -18.15
CA ILE A 244 6.07 2.05 -18.49
C ILE A 244 5.95 1.63 -19.97
N VAL A 245 4.77 1.85 -20.60
CA VAL A 245 4.55 1.53 -22.02
C VAL A 245 5.12 2.55 -23.01
N GLU A 246 5.60 3.71 -22.49
CA GLU A 246 6.15 4.80 -23.30
C GLU A 246 7.61 4.59 -23.67
N TYR A 247 8.31 3.69 -22.98
CA TYR A 247 9.75 3.50 -23.14
C TYR A 247 10.05 2.19 -23.86
N ASP A 248 10.63 2.31 -25.06
CA ASP A 248 10.98 1.17 -25.89
C ASP A 248 11.91 0.20 -25.13
N GLY A 249 11.55 -1.09 -25.14
CA GLY A 249 12.34 -2.15 -24.51
C GLY A 249 12.18 -2.27 -22.99
N LEU A 250 11.57 -1.30 -22.29
CA LEU A 250 11.47 -1.34 -20.82
C LEU A 250 10.58 -2.51 -20.33
N LEU A 251 9.46 -2.77 -21.01
CA LEU A 251 8.60 -3.93 -20.71
C LEU A 251 9.33 -5.26 -20.96
N ALA A 252 10.11 -5.34 -22.05
CA ALA A 252 10.91 -6.53 -22.35
C ALA A 252 11.99 -6.75 -21.25
N ALA A 253 12.66 -5.68 -20.81
CA ALA A 253 13.63 -5.74 -19.71
C ALA A 253 12.98 -6.18 -18.40
N ALA A 254 11.81 -5.64 -18.06
CA ALA A 254 11.05 -6.04 -16.88
C ALA A 254 10.64 -7.52 -16.95
N ALA A 255 10.10 -7.98 -18.09
CA ALA A 255 9.73 -9.38 -18.28
C ALA A 255 10.94 -10.32 -18.15
N LYS A 256 12.07 -9.97 -18.76
CA LYS A 256 13.34 -10.72 -18.66
C LYS A 256 13.85 -10.78 -17.22
N SER A 257 13.67 -9.72 -16.44
CA SER A 257 14.04 -9.68 -15.03
C SER A 257 13.15 -10.53 -14.11
N GLY A 258 12.09 -11.13 -14.65
CA GLY A 258 11.16 -11.99 -13.91
C GLY A 258 9.91 -11.29 -13.43
N ALA A 259 9.54 -10.11 -13.96
CA ALA A 259 8.27 -9.46 -13.67
C ALA A 259 7.10 -10.38 -14.04
N LYS A 260 6.13 -10.55 -13.13
CA LYS A 260 4.96 -11.41 -13.28
C LYS A 260 3.64 -10.66 -13.19
N ALA A 261 3.61 -9.59 -12.42
CA ALA A 261 2.41 -8.78 -12.25
C ALA A 261 2.73 -7.33 -11.91
N PHE A 262 1.95 -6.40 -12.47
CA PHE A 262 1.97 -4.99 -12.11
C PHE A 262 0.64 -4.56 -11.53
N LEU A 263 0.70 -3.85 -10.41
CA LEU A 263 -0.42 -3.08 -9.90
C LEU A 263 -0.35 -1.69 -10.55
N ILE A 264 -1.41 -1.33 -11.29
CA ILE A 264 -1.46 -0.09 -12.07
C ILE A 264 -2.76 0.65 -11.76
N GLY A 265 -2.64 1.90 -11.31
CA GLY A 265 -3.79 2.77 -11.10
C GLY A 265 -4.30 3.37 -12.40
N PHE A 266 -5.44 2.87 -12.88
CA PHE A 266 -6.22 3.48 -13.97
C PHE A 266 -7.08 4.61 -13.42
N GLU A 267 -7.58 4.47 -12.22
CA GLU A 267 -8.41 5.33 -11.39
C GLU A 267 -9.80 5.55 -11.99
N SER A 268 -9.93 6.15 -13.17
CA SER A 268 -11.22 6.38 -13.84
C SER A 268 -11.08 6.28 -15.37
N LEU A 269 -12.18 5.96 -16.04
CA LEU A 269 -12.30 6.03 -17.50
C LEU A 269 -12.70 7.42 -17.97
N GLN A 270 -13.13 8.29 -17.06
CA GLN A 270 -13.57 9.66 -17.37
C GLN A 270 -12.38 10.61 -17.27
N GLU A 271 -12.13 11.38 -18.35
CA GLU A 271 -11.03 12.35 -18.38
C GLU A 271 -11.23 13.47 -17.32
N ALA A 272 -12.47 13.86 -17.05
CA ALA A 272 -12.80 14.86 -16.03
C ALA A 272 -12.41 14.39 -14.61
N SER A 273 -12.75 13.15 -14.25
CA SER A 273 -12.36 12.56 -12.97
C SER A 273 -10.83 12.41 -12.84
N LEU A 274 -10.15 12.00 -13.92
CA LEU A 274 -8.68 11.95 -13.94
C LEU A 274 -8.04 13.33 -13.76
N ALA A 275 -8.61 14.35 -14.38
CA ALA A 275 -8.17 15.74 -14.24
C ALA A 275 -8.39 16.25 -12.81
N HIS A 276 -9.57 16.00 -12.23
CA HIS A 276 -9.90 16.32 -10.84
C HIS A 276 -8.89 15.67 -9.88
N TYR A 277 -8.60 14.39 -10.05
CA TYR A 277 -7.61 13.66 -9.24
C TYR A 277 -6.15 14.05 -9.53
N ASN A 278 -5.91 14.95 -10.50
CA ASN A 278 -4.57 15.29 -10.98
C ASN A 278 -3.76 14.07 -11.46
N LYS A 279 -4.46 13.07 -12.03
CA LYS A 279 -3.84 11.85 -12.60
C LYS A 279 -3.37 12.12 -14.05
N LYS A 280 -2.56 13.15 -14.25
CA LYS A 280 -2.11 13.64 -15.55
C LYS A 280 -1.43 12.58 -16.42
N MET A 281 -0.80 11.59 -15.80
CA MET A 281 -0.14 10.48 -16.50
C MET A 281 -1.14 9.72 -17.39
N ASN A 282 -2.34 9.47 -16.90
CA ASN A 282 -3.36 8.71 -17.62
C ASN A 282 -4.08 9.52 -18.72
N LEU A 283 -3.84 10.83 -18.78
CA LEU A 283 -4.39 11.73 -19.80
C LEU A 283 -3.45 11.96 -20.99
N ARG A 284 -2.22 11.45 -20.94
CA ARG A 284 -1.26 11.62 -22.04
C ARG A 284 -1.72 10.88 -23.30
N PRO A 285 -1.44 11.39 -24.50
CA PRO A 285 -1.79 10.69 -25.76
C PRO A 285 -1.31 9.24 -25.83
N THR A 286 -0.15 8.95 -25.26
CA THR A 286 0.51 7.65 -25.25
C THR A 286 -0.10 6.65 -24.26
N THR A 287 -0.74 7.12 -23.18
CA THR A 287 -1.27 6.27 -22.11
C THR A 287 -2.79 6.29 -21.99
N ARG A 288 -3.48 7.28 -22.60
CA ARG A 288 -4.95 7.40 -22.53
C ARG A 288 -5.70 6.24 -23.22
N ASN A 289 -5.08 5.56 -24.18
CA ASN A 289 -5.61 4.33 -24.75
C ASN A 289 -5.29 3.14 -23.81
N PHE A 290 -6.10 2.99 -22.78
CA PHE A 290 -5.87 1.96 -21.76
C PHE A 290 -5.87 0.54 -22.34
N LYS A 291 -6.75 0.22 -23.32
CA LYS A 291 -6.79 -1.12 -23.95
C LYS A 291 -5.47 -1.46 -24.65
N GLU A 292 -4.89 -0.49 -25.34
CA GLU A 292 -3.59 -0.67 -25.99
C GLU A 292 -2.46 -0.85 -24.98
N SER A 293 -2.43 -0.02 -23.91
CA SER A 293 -1.44 -0.11 -22.85
C SER A 293 -1.52 -1.47 -22.13
N ILE A 294 -2.73 -1.95 -21.84
CA ILE A 294 -2.98 -3.27 -21.24
C ILE A 294 -2.41 -4.37 -22.15
N ARG A 295 -2.76 -4.33 -23.44
CA ARG A 295 -2.28 -5.33 -24.40
C ARG A 295 -0.75 -5.33 -24.47
N LYS A 296 -0.10 -4.16 -24.59
CA LYS A 296 1.38 -4.06 -24.61
C LYS A 296 2.03 -4.74 -23.40
N ILE A 297 1.48 -4.55 -22.21
CA ILE A 297 2.01 -5.17 -20.98
C ILE A 297 1.79 -6.69 -21.00
N GLN A 298 0.57 -7.12 -21.35
CA GLN A 298 0.23 -8.56 -21.42
C GLN A 298 1.00 -9.31 -22.51
N ASP A 299 1.31 -8.68 -23.64
CA ASP A 299 2.14 -9.25 -24.72
C ASP A 299 3.57 -9.59 -24.25
N HIS A 300 4.03 -8.97 -23.15
CA HIS A 300 5.30 -9.31 -22.50
C HIS A 300 5.16 -10.36 -21.40
N GLY A 301 3.98 -10.98 -21.25
CA GLY A 301 3.74 -12.01 -20.24
C GLY A 301 3.62 -11.48 -18.81
N ILE A 302 3.25 -10.22 -18.62
CA ILE A 302 3.07 -9.58 -17.32
C ILE A 302 1.58 -9.36 -17.06
N ALA A 303 1.07 -9.90 -15.96
CA ALA A 303 -0.33 -9.71 -15.57
C ALA A 303 -0.56 -8.31 -14.98
N ILE A 304 -1.80 -7.82 -15.05
CA ILE A 304 -2.19 -6.51 -14.54
C ILE A 304 -3.25 -6.65 -13.46
N ILE A 305 -2.98 -6.03 -12.31
CA ILE A 305 -3.97 -5.72 -11.29
C ILE A 305 -4.35 -4.25 -11.48
N GLY A 306 -5.53 -4.00 -12.07
CA GLY A 306 -5.99 -2.64 -12.39
C GLY A 306 -6.71 -2.00 -11.21
N GLY A 307 -6.23 -0.84 -10.74
CA GLY A 307 -6.90 -0.04 -9.71
C GLY A 307 -7.91 0.94 -10.34
N PHE A 308 -9.16 0.96 -9.81
CA PHE A 308 -10.20 1.93 -10.17
C PHE A 308 -10.79 2.54 -8.91
N ILE A 309 -11.08 3.85 -8.97
CA ILE A 309 -11.60 4.65 -7.86
C ILE A 309 -12.95 5.22 -8.28
N PHE A 310 -13.98 5.02 -7.46
CA PHE A 310 -15.31 5.56 -7.64
C PHE A 310 -15.60 6.68 -6.65
N GLY A 311 -16.49 7.59 -7.01
CA GLY A 311 -16.95 8.68 -6.17
C GLY A 311 -16.25 10.02 -6.44
N ALA A 312 -15.65 10.19 -7.62
CA ALA A 312 -15.30 11.52 -8.12
C ALA A 312 -16.57 12.37 -8.32
N ASP A 313 -16.44 13.69 -8.22
CA ASP A 313 -17.58 14.59 -8.35
C ASP A 313 -18.20 14.57 -9.75
N GLU A 314 -17.45 14.11 -10.74
CA GLU A 314 -17.88 13.92 -12.13
C GLU A 314 -18.54 12.57 -12.38
N ASP A 315 -18.44 11.63 -11.45
CA ASP A 315 -19.02 10.29 -11.59
C ASP A 315 -20.54 10.34 -11.45
N ASN A 316 -21.26 9.73 -12.38
CA ASN A 316 -22.67 9.37 -12.25
C ASN A 316 -22.83 7.86 -12.03
N LEU A 317 -24.07 7.37 -11.82
CA LEU A 317 -24.31 5.95 -11.56
C LEU A 317 -23.91 5.01 -12.70
N ASP A 318 -23.76 5.50 -13.93
CA ASP A 318 -23.29 4.70 -15.06
C ASP A 318 -21.79 4.36 -14.96
N VAL A 319 -21.02 5.03 -14.08
CA VAL A 319 -19.58 4.79 -13.91
C VAL A 319 -19.28 3.32 -13.57
N PHE A 320 -20.13 2.70 -12.75
CA PHE A 320 -19.94 1.29 -12.36
C PHE A 320 -20.06 0.36 -13.57
N ARG A 321 -21.15 0.51 -14.35
CA ARG A 321 -21.38 -0.29 -15.55
C ARG A 321 -20.32 -0.07 -16.62
N THR A 322 -19.98 1.18 -16.90
CA THR A 322 -18.95 1.54 -17.87
C THR A 322 -17.59 0.93 -17.50
N THR A 323 -17.23 0.99 -16.22
CA THR A 323 -15.98 0.41 -15.72
C THR A 323 -16.01 -1.13 -15.82
N LEU A 324 -17.12 -1.76 -15.48
CA LEU A 324 -17.30 -3.21 -15.62
C LEU A 324 -17.17 -3.68 -17.06
N ASP A 325 -17.82 -3.02 -18.00
CA ASP A 325 -17.74 -3.32 -19.41
C ASP A 325 -16.29 -3.17 -19.91
N PHE A 326 -15.60 -2.11 -19.50
CA PHE A 326 -14.21 -1.92 -19.82
C PHE A 326 -13.31 -3.04 -19.25
N ILE A 327 -13.49 -3.45 -18.00
CA ILE A 327 -12.70 -4.52 -17.35
C ILE A 327 -12.85 -5.83 -18.14
N VAL A 328 -14.06 -6.13 -18.59
CA VAL A 328 -14.34 -7.34 -19.39
C VAL A 328 -13.71 -7.24 -20.78
N ASP A 329 -13.94 -6.14 -21.46
CA ASP A 329 -13.48 -5.92 -22.84
C ASP A 329 -11.96 -5.81 -22.96
N SER A 330 -11.30 -5.17 -22.01
CA SER A 330 -9.84 -5.02 -21.99
C SER A 330 -9.13 -6.31 -21.60
N GLY A 331 -9.84 -7.18 -20.83
CA GLY A 331 -9.28 -8.42 -20.31
C GLY A 331 -8.17 -8.21 -19.28
N ILE A 332 -8.29 -7.19 -18.43
CA ILE A 332 -7.45 -7.04 -17.24
C ILE A 332 -7.52 -8.30 -16.38
N ASP A 333 -6.36 -8.75 -15.86
CA ASP A 333 -6.22 -10.04 -15.18
C ASP A 333 -6.90 -10.05 -13.80
N ALA A 334 -6.71 -8.98 -13.01
CA ALA A 334 -7.36 -8.78 -11.73
C ALA A 334 -7.66 -7.29 -11.53
N VAL A 335 -8.55 -6.96 -10.59
CA VAL A 335 -8.91 -5.57 -10.31
C VAL A 335 -8.99 -5.28 -8.83
N GLN A 336 -8.66 -4.04 -8.47
CA GLN A 336 -8.93 -3.42 -7.19
C GLN A 336 -9.91 -2.27 -7.42
N LEU A 337 -11.14 -2.44 -6.99
CA LEU A 337 -12.16 -1.39 -7.02
C LEU A 337 -12.21 -0.71 -5.66
N SER A 338 -12.24 0.61 -5.64
CA SER A 338 -12.20 1.37 -4.38
C SER A 338 -13.08 2.61 -4.44
N ILE A 339 -13.44 3.12 -3.29
CA ILE A 339 -14.06 4.44 -3.12
C ILE A 339 -12.95 5.47 -2.87
N ALA A 340 -13.09 6.64 -3.46
CA ALA A 340 -12.20 7.78 -3.20
C ALA A 340 -12.18 8.10 -1.72
N THR A 341 -11.17 7.60 -1.00
CA THR A 341 -11.08 7.79 0.45
C THR A 341 -10.18 8.98 0.76
N PRO A 342 -10.73 10.04 1.39
CA PRO A 342 -9.97 11.23 1.75
C PRO A 342 -9.06 10.92 2.95
N MET A 343 -7.84 10.47 2.69
CA MET A 343 -6.87 10.19 3.74
C MET A 343 -6.36 11.50 4.38
N PRO A 344 -6.14 11.55 5.70
CA PRO A 344 -5.62 12.73 6.38
C PRO A 344 -4.36 13.29 5.71
N GLY A 345 -4.28 14.61 5.60
CA GLY A 345 -3.17 15.33 4.98
C GLY A 345 -3.19 15.38 3.46
N THR A 346 -4.09 14.66 2.77
CA THR A 346 -4.25 14.74 1.32
C THR A 346 -5.05 15.97 0.89
N ALA A 347 -4.87 16.41 -0.36
CA ALA A 347 -5.65 17.51 -0.92
C ALA A 347 -7.15 17.18 -1.00
N LEU A 348 -7.50 15.92 -1.26
CA LEU A 348 -8.88 15.45 -1.27
C LEU A 348 -9.53 15.56 0.14
N TYR A 349 -8.77 15.20 1.20
CA TYR A 349 -9.27 15.35 2.57
C TYR A 349 -9.55 16.82 2.92
N GLN A 350 -8.60 17.69 2.58
CA GLN A 350 -8.74 19.13 2.82
C GLN A 350 -9.96 19.68 2.10
N GLU A 351 -10.11 19.40 0.80
CA GLU A 351 -11.22 19.84 -0.02
C GLU A 351 -12.59 19.41 0.57
N LEU A 352 -12.76 18.11 0.82
CA LEU A 352 -14.02 17.57 1.35
C LEU A 352 -14.34 18.08 2.76
N SER A 353 -13.30 18.34 3.57
CA SER A 353 -13.44 18.93 4.90
C SER A 353 -13.93 20.40 4.80
N GLU A 354 -13.30 21.22 3.95
CA GLU A 354 -13.68 22.61 3.70
C GLU A 354 -15.11 22.73 3.16
N GLN A 355 -15.50 21.78 2.30
CA GLN A 355 -16.85 21.68 1.74
C GLN A 355 -17.86 21.06 2.73
N ARG A 356 -17.45 20.64 3.92
CA ARG A 356 -18.27 19.95 4.94
C ARG A 356 -18.97 18.70 4.41
N ARG A 357 -18.27 17.94 3.57
CA ARG A 357 -18.77 16.71 2.95
C ARG A 357 -18.27 15.44 3.63
N LEU A 358 -17.39 15.52 4.65
CA LEU A 358 -17.02 14.36 5.46
C LEU A 358 -18.21 13.95 6.33
N LEU A 359 -18.55 12.65 6.30
CA LEU A 359 -19.70 12.09 7.01
C LEU A 359 -19.30 11.40 8.32
N LEU A 360 -18.11 10.87 8.38
CA LEU A 360 -17.58 10.12 9.51
C LEU A 360 -16.39 10.91 10.09
N THR A 361 -16.63 11.57 11.22
CA THR A 361 -15.71 12.51 11.84
C THR A 361 -15.57 12.35 13.36
N ASP A 362 -16.16 11.26 13.93
CA ASP A 362 -15.99 10.92 15.34
C ASP A 362 -14.68 10.13 15.54
N TYR A 363 -13.59 10.90 15.57
CA TYR A 363 -12.24 10.33 15.66
C TYR A 363 -11.84 10.02 17.10
N PRO A 364 -11.07 8.91 17.33
CA PRO A 364 -10.43 8.08 16.32
C PRO A 364 -11.31 6.94 15.79
N GLY A 365 -12.52 6.70 16.33
CA GLY A 365 -13.35 5.55 15.98
C GLY A 365 -13.63 5.43 14.50
N ASP A 366 -13.95 6.54 13.85
CA ASP A 366 -14.33 6.57 12.44
C ASP A 366 -13.16 6.33 11.46
N TRP A 367 -11.90 6.42 11.92
CA TRP A 367 -10.77 6.10 11.05
C TRP A 367 -10.80 4.67 10.48
N GLU A 368 -11.44 3.72 11.17
CA GLU A 368 -11.61 2.36 10.65
C GLU A 368 -12.35 2.30 9.31
N ALA A 369 -13.27 3.24 9.09
CA ALA A 369 -14.03 3.34 7.85
C ALA A 369 -13.25 3.95 6.67
N TYR A 370 -12.12 4.60 6.93
CA TYR A 370 -11.24 5.16 5.89
C TYR A 370 -10.38 4.06 5.23
N ASN A 371 -11.03 3.01 4.78
CA ASN A 371 -10.43 1.73 4.36
C ASN A 371 -10.57 1.45 2.86
N ILE A 372 -10.89 2.47 2.05
CA ILE A 372 -11.11 2.43 0.60
C ILE A 372 -12.38 1.69 0.11
N PHE A 373 -13.15 1.09 1.01
CA PHE A 373 -14.38 0.35 0.64
C PHE A 373 -15.65 1.00 1.17
N GLU A 374 -15.53 1.86 2.19
CA GLU A 374 -16.66 2.54 2.79
C GLU A 374 -16.73 4.01 2.35
N PRO A 375 -17.92 4.54 2.01
CA PRO A 375 -18.08 5.95 1.71
C PRO A 375 -18.03 6.75 3.02
N VAL A 376 -16.97 7.52 3.21
CA VAL A 376 -16.78 8.39 4.38
C VAL A 376 -17.11 9.85 4.09
N PHE A 377 -17.63 10.14 2.91
CA PHE A 377 -17.98 11.48 2.45
C PHE A 377 -19.26 11.45 1.61
N GLN A 378 -19.89 12.64 1.44
CA GLN A 378 -21.03 12.84 0.56
C GLN A 378 -20.57 13.02 -0.89
N PRO A 379 -20.81 12.06 -1.81
CA PRO A 379 -20.56 12.24 -3.24
C PRO A 379 -21.43 13.37 -3.82
N ALA A 380 -20.97 13.99 -4.92
CA ALA A 380 -21.72 15.09 -5.54
C ALA A 380 -22.97 14.63 -6.32
N GLN A 381 -22.90 13.46 -6.97
CA GLN A 381 -23.91 13.03 -7.96
C GLN A 381 -24.85 11.93 -7.45
N PHE A 382 -24.57 11.31 -6.30
CA PHE A 382 -25.39 10.22 -5.76
C PHE A 382 -25.20 10.08 -4.25
N SER A 383 -26.06 9.28 -3.60
CA SER A 383 -25.98 9.06 -2.16
C SER A 383 -24.79 8.19 -1.78
N PRO A 384 -24.27 8.30 -0.54
CA PRO A 384 -23.24 7.38 -0.03
C PRO A 384 -23.65 5.91 -0.11
N GLY A 385 -24.94 5.62 0.15
CA GLY A 385 -25.48 4.28 0.02
C GLY A 385 -25.46 3.76 -1.42
N ALA A 386 -25.77 4.61 -2.40
CA ALA A 386 -25.68 4.25 -3.82
C ALA A 386 -24.23 4.01 -4.26
N LEU A 387 -23.27 4.81 -3.78
CA LEU A 387 -21.85 4.60 -4.03
C LEU A 387 -21.39 3.24 -3.46
N TYR A 388 -21.76 2.95 -2.22
CA TYR A 388 -21.42 1.68 -1.59
C TYR A 388 -22.04 0.48 -2.32
N THR A 389 -23.34 0.54 -2.61
CA THR A 389 -24.04 -0.55 -3.33
C THR A 389 -23.45 -0.77 -4.71
N GLY A 390 -23.18 0.31 -5.45
CA GLY A 390 -22.53 0.23 -6.76
C GLY A 390 -21.16 -0.43 -6.71
N LEU A 391 -20.32 -0.11 -5.72
CA LEU A 391 -19.03 -0.78 -5.52
C LEU A 391 -19.19 -2.27 -5.25
N ILE A 392 -20.12 -2.64 -4.32
CA ILE A 392 -20.34 -4.04 -3.94
C ILE A 392 -20.86 -4.85 -5.13
N ASP A 393 -21.80 -4.31 -5.88
CA ASP A 393 -22.36 -5.00 -7.05
C ASP A 393 -21.32 -5.14 -8.18
N ALA A 394 -20.48 -4.10 -8.38
CA ALA A 394 -19.36 -4.17 -9.29
C ALA A 394 -18.37 -5.28 -8.91
N TYR A 395 -18.02 -5.39 -7.65
CA TYR A 395 -17.15 -6.48 -7.18
C TYR A 395 -17.79 -7.86 -7.35
N ARG A 396 -19.08 -8.03 -6.98
CA ARG A 396 -19.81 -9.31 -7.17
C ARG A 396 -19.78 -9.74 -8.63
N GLU A 397 -20.00 -8.80 -9.53
CA GLU A 397 -20.03 -9.06 -10.96
C GLU A 397 -18.63 -9.45 -11.48
N VAL A 398 -17.59 -8.67 -11.19
CA VAL A 398 -16.20 -8.91 -11.63
C VAL A 398 -15.64 -10.20 -11.05
N ALA A 399 -15.88 -10.45 -9.76
CA ALA A 399 -15.35 -11.60 -9.05
C ALA A 399 -16.17 -12.87 -9.26
N SER A 400 -17.33 -12.80 -9.95
CA SER A 400 -18.14 -13.96 -10.23
C SER A 400 -17.34 -15.03 -11.00
N PHE A 401 -17.59 -16.30 -10.71
CA PHE A 401 -16.89 -17.42 -11.37
C PHE A 401 -17.02 -17.35 -12.91
N ARG A 402 -18.19 -16.90 -13.40
CA ARG A 402 -18.46 -16.74 -14.82
C ARG A 402 -17.50 -15.75 -15.51
N ARG A 403 -17.05 -14.70 -14.79
CA ARG A 403 -16.17 -13.67 -15.33
C ARG A 403 -14.70 -13.87 -14.93
N SER A 404 -14.44 -14.46 -13.77
CA SER A 404 -13.06 -14.65 -13.28
C SER A 404 -12.35 -15.82 -13.96
N LEU A 405 -13.09 -16.92 -14.30
CA LEU A 405 -12.49 -18.08 -14.93
C LEU A 405 -11.91 -17.78 -16.34
N PRO A 406 -12.65 -17.13 -17.26
CA PRO A 406 -12.09 -16.79 -18.58
C PRO A 406 -10.87 -15.86 -18.47
N ARG A 407 -10.87 -14.92 -17.52
CA ARG A 407 -9.72 -14.02 -17.27
C ARG A 407 -8.52 -14.80 -16.77
N GLY A 408 -8.68 -15.69 -15.80
CA GLY A 408 -7.60 -16.54 -15.33
C GLY A 408 -7.00 -17.44 -16.41
N LEU A 409 -7.83 -18.01 -17.27
CA LEU A 409 -7.38 -18.78 -18.44
C LEU A 409 -6.62 -17.89 -19.43
N LYS A 410 -7.12 -16.68 -19.72
CA LYS A 410 -6.42 -15.71 -20.55
C LYS A 410 -5.08 -15.34 -19.95
N THR A 411 -5.02 -15.05 -18.64
CA THR A 411 -3.77 -14.77 -17.92
C THR A 411 -2.76 -15.89 -18.11
N PHE A 412 -3.18 -17.15 -17.98
CA PHE A 412 -2.30 -18.29 -18.21
C PHE A 412 -1.79 -18.36 -19.63
N LEU A 413 -2.67 -18.19 -20.62
CA LEU A 413 -2.30 -18.24 -22.04
C LEU A 413 -1.32 -17.12 -22.42
N CYS A 414 -1.52 -15.91 -21.88
CA CYS A 414 -0.67 -14.76 -22.17
C CYS A 414 0.66 -14.83 -21.43
N THR A 415 0.62 -15.16 -20.14
CA THR A 415 1.83 -15.07 -19.28
C THR A 415 2.63 -16.38 -19.22
N LYS A 416 2.00 -17.52 -19.59
CA LYS A 416 2.55 -18.87 -19.38
C LYS A 416 3.12 -19.09 -17.98
N SER A 417 2.57 -18.37 -17.00
CA SER A 417 3.03 -18.32 -15.61
C SER A 417 1.94 -18.79 -14.66
N LEU A 418 2.20 -19.88 -13.96
CA LEU A 418 1.33 -20.33 -12.86
C LEU A 418 1.27 -19.31 -11.73
N PHE A 419 2.34 -18.54 -11.51
CA PHE A 419 2.39 -17.49 -10.50
C PHE A 419 1.45 -16.33 -10.85
N SER A 420 1.51 -15.79 -12.07
CA SER A 420 0.61 -14.73 -12.55
C SER A 420 -0.85 -15.20 -12.54
N THR A 421 -1.10 -16.44 -13.00
CA THR A 421 -2.43 -17.05 -12.98
C THR A 421 -2.94 -17.21 -11.55
N GLY A 422 -2.07 -17.66 -10.64
CA GLY A 422 -2.38 -17.76 -9.22
C GLY A 422 -2.74 -16.40 -8.62
N ILE A 423 -1.97 -15.35 -8.89
CA ILE A 423 -2.30 -13.98 -8.45
C ILE A 423 -3.69 -13.58 -8.95
N SER A 424 -3.99 -13.77 -10.26
CA SER A 424 -5.29 -13.43 -10.82
C SER A 424 -6.43 -14.18 -10.13
N PHE A 425 -6.30 -15.50 -9.92
CA PHE A 425 -7.33 -16.30 -9.24
C PHE A 425 -7.48 -15.92 -7.77
N PHE A 426 -6.36 -15.85 -7.03
CA PHE A 426 -6.39 -15.53 -5.60
C PHE A 426 -6.94 -14.15 -5.35
N TRP A 427 -6.54 -13.14 -6.12
CA TRP A 427 -7.04 -11.78 -5.98
C TRP A 427 -8.55 -11.68 -6.22
N ASN A 428 -9.03 -12.26 -7.33
CA ASN A 428 -10.45 -12.25 -7.66
C ASN A 428 -11.28 -13.10 -6.68
N TYR A 429 -10.74 -14.25 -6.23
CA TYR A 429 -11.41 -15.12 -5.27
C TYR A 429 -11.50 -14.47 -3.88
N ASP A 430 -10.41 -13.89 -3.40
CA ASP A 430 -10.36 -13.22 -2.11
C ASP A 430 -11.28 -11.99 -2.09
N SER A 431 -11.29 -11.21 -3.16
CA SER A 431 -12.27 -10.12 -3.35
C SER A 431 -13.70 -10.64 -3.27
N TYR A 432 -14.02 -11.76 -3.97
CA TYR A 432 -15.34 -12.38 -3.92
C TYR A 432 -15.73 -12.85 -2.51
N LYS A 433 -14.80 -13.46 -1.79
CA LYS A 433 -15.02 -13.94 -0.42
C LYS A 433 -15.22 -12.79 0.56
N SER A 434 -14.40 -11.75 0.45
CA SER A 434 -14.48 -10.56 1.27
C SER A 434 -15.83 -9.85 1.09
N ILE A 435 -16.29 -9.72 -0.13
CA ILE A 435 -17.57 -9.07 -0.46
C ILE A 435 -18.77 -9.85 0.06
N LYS A 436 -18.74 -11.19 0.06
CA LYS A 436 -19.81 -12.01 0.66
C LYS A 436 -20.02 -11.77 2.16
N THR A 437 -19.01 -11.28 2.85
CA THR A 437 -19.06 -10.96 4.28
C THR A 437 -19.54 -9.55 4.57
N LEU A 438 -19.58 -8.67 3.56
CA LEU A 438 -20.14 -7.32 3.65
C LEU A 438 -21.67 -7.39 3.73
N THR A 439 -22.21 -7.34 4.95
CA THR A 439 -23.64 -7.64 5.17
C THR A 439 -24.53 -6.41 5.26
N LYS A 440 -24.04 -5.21 5.56
CA LYS A 440 -24.88 -4.00 5.63
C LYS A 440 -24.06 -2.73 5.36
N PRO A 441 -24.56 -1.82 4.51
CA PRO A 441 -23.99 -0.47 4.40
C PRO A 441 -24.26 0.31 5.71
N ARG A 442 -23.31 1.17 6.10
CA ARG A 442 -23.52 2.13 7.21
C ARG A 442 -24.57 3.20 6.86
N PHE A 443 -24.79 3.43 5.56
CA PHE A 443 -25.72 4.42 5.04
C PHE A 443 -26.86 3.71 4.31
N SER A 444 -28.09 4.13 4.56
CA SER A 444 -29.24 3.71 3.76
C SER A 444 -29.13 4.27 2.34
N SER A 445 -29.51 3.46 1.37
CA SER A 445 -29.60 3.84 -0.05
C SER A 445 -30.56 5.01 -0.27
#